data_917d08a86fc7019d41c48e4d97906eb5
#
_entry.id   917d08a86fc7019d41c48e4d97906eb5
#
_cell.length_a   1.000
_cell.length_b   1.000
_cell.length_c   1.000
_cell.angle_alpha   90.00
_cell.angle_beta   90.00
_cell.angle_gamma   90.00
#
_symmetry.space_group_name_H-M   'P 1'
#
loop_
_entity.id
_entity.type
_entity.pdbx_description
1 polymer ?
#
loop_
_entity_poly.entity_id
_entity_poly.type
_entity_poly.pdbx_seq_one_letter_code
_entity_poly.pdbx_strand_id
1 'polypeptide(L)'
;INEYEENQERLEYISASIKDITKETDSTSKAMQDEISARIKESSDAICAGYDKAIDCDKDKIKQVQADRDKAKQQGMKERIQTETASLRQENKELASQIERAFIQENISKITNNTFFLALFLSRKLKDVLVYILFMLIMCGGIPAVLYVLPFVPVWVPVVYTAVIALLFLIISRCVYINLIMPHYNTIIAARDTKYRIRNNKKIIKKIRHSIKKDDNDAIYGLESFDHKINDLHDSIEKTENEKQGALKEFEETVKPDILEEIQGRYVDKLELMNRELT
;
A
#
# COMPACT_ATOMS: atom_id res chain seq x y z
N ILE A 1 -73.34 -59.35 -11.96
CA ILE A 1 -72.69 -58.19 -12.66
C ILE A 1 -72.57 -57.05 -11.66
N ASN A 2 -73.54 -56.71 -10.83
CA ASN A 2 -73.45 -55.59 -9.87
C ASN A 2 -72.35 -55.77 -8.75
N GLU A 3 -72.16 -57.00 -8.28
CA GLU A 3 -71.23 -57.29 -7.21
C GLU A 3 -69.73 -57.12 -7.66
N TYR A 4 -69.43 -57.34 -8.92
CA TYR A 4 -68.13 -57.15 -9.51
C TYR A 4 -67.80 -55.66 -9.73
N GLU A 5 -68.78 -54.87 -10.19
CA GLU A 5 -68.63 -53.43 -10.32
C GLU A 5 -68.45 -52.72 -8.96
N GLU A 6 -69.25 -53.12 -7.99
CA GLU A 6 -69.11 -52.60 -6.60
C GLU A 6 -67.75 -52.93 -5.97
N ASN A 7 -67.19 -54.08 -6.25
CA ASN A 7 -65.87 -54.48 -5.78
C ASN A 7 -64.73 -53.72 -6.51
N GLN A 8 -64.93 -53.37 -7.81
CA GLN A 8 -63.96 -52.52 -8.53
C GLN A 8 -63.98 -51.09 -8.02
N GLU A 9 -65.13 -50.49 -7.76
CA GLU A 9 -65.19 -49.13 -7.16
C GLU A 9 -64.61 -49.10 -5.78
N ARG A 10 -64.77 -50.13 -4.95
CA ARG A 10 -64.12 -50.25 -3.62
C ARG A 10 -62.58 -50.34 -3.75
N LEU A 11 -62.08 -51.12 -4.72
CA LEU A 11 -60.64 -51.26 -4.94
C LEU A 11 -60.01 -49.92 -5.44
N GLU A 12 -60.72 -49.19 -6.32
CA GLU A 12 -60.22 -47.87 -6.73
C GLU A 12 -60.24 -46.86 -5.60
N TYR A 13 -61.26 -46.85 -4.74
CA TYR A 13 -61.35 -46.01 -3.56
C TYR A 13 -60.21 -46.30 -2.57
N ILE A 14 -59.98 -47.59 -2.27
CA ILE A 14 -58.93 -48.03 -1.35
C ILE A 14 -57.54 -47.66 -1.92
N SER A 15 -57.33 -47.86 -3.23
CA SER A 15 -56.05 -47.53 -3.87
C SER A 15 -55.75 -46.03 -3.85
N ALA A 16 -56.76 -45.19 -4.04
CA ALA A 16 -56.65 -43.75 -3.93
C ALA A 16 -56.38 -43.32 -2.48
N SER A 17 -57.08 -43.91 -1.50
CA SER A 17 -56.86 -43.63 -0.09
C SER A 17 -55.44 -44.02 0.36
N ILE A 18 -54.93 -45.18 -0.04
CA ILE A 18 -53.55 -45.61 0.24
C ILE A 18 -52.56 -44.62 -0.34
N LYS A 19 -52.77 -44.17 -1.56
CA LYS A 19 -51.88 -43.17 -2.21
C LYS A 19 -51.86 -41.82 -1.48
N ASP A 20 -53.02 -41.36 -1.02
CA ASP A 20 -53.13 -40.10 -0.29
C ASP A 20 -52.46 -40.20 1.11
N ILE A 21 -52.70 -41.28 1.86
CA ILE A 21 -52.06 -41.53 3.15
C ILE A 21 -50.54 -41.71 3.00
N THR A 22 -50.06 -42.39 1.97
CA THR A 22 -48.62 -42.53 1.69
C THR A 22 -48.00 -41.18 1.45
N LYS A 23 -48.64 -40.31 0.64
CA LYS A 23 -48.20 -38.96 0.36
C LYS A 23 -48.15 -38.08 1.63
N GLU A 24 -49.16 -38.23 2.49
CA GLU A 24 -49.20 -37.47 3.74
C GLU A 24 -48.13 -37.98 4.74
N THR A 25 -47.88 -39.26 4.77
CA THR A 25 -46.81 -39.88 5.56
C THR A 25 -45.43 -39.38 5.12
N ASP A 26 -45.16 -39.37 3.82
CA ASP A 26 -43.92 -38.88 3.23
C ASP A 26 -43.74 -37.39 3.52
N SER A 27 -44.80 -36.58 3.36
CA SER A 27 -44.75 -35.15 3.64
C SER A 27 -44.51 -34.84 5.13
N THR A 28 -45.10 -35.62 6.01
CA THR A 28 -44.97 -35.50 7.45
C THR A 28 -43.55 -35.93 7.92
N SER A 29 -43.02 -37.01 7.33
CA SER A 29 -41.66 -37.46 7.57
C SER A 29 -40.64 -36.42 7.10
N LYS A 30 -40.87 -35.83 5.94
CA LYS A 30 -39.99 -34.74 5.44
C LYS A 30 -40.06 -33.50 6.30
N ALA A 31 -41.26 -33.08 6.72
CA ALA A 31 -41.41 -31.94 7.64
C ALA A 31 -40.70 -32.16 8.98
N MET A 32 -40.75 -33.35 9.50
CA MET A 32 -39.97 -33.72 10.72
C MET A 32 -38.46 -33.60 10.50
N GLN A 33 -37.94 -34.09 9.36
CA GLN A 33 -36.51 -34.01 9.07
C GLN A 33 -36.08 -32.54 8.82
N ASP A 34 -36.88 -31.73 8.18
CA ASP A 34 -36.62 -30.32 7.95
C ASP A 34 -36.62 -29.55 9.26
N GLU A 35 -37.54 -29.84 10.22
CA GLU A 35 -37.57 -29.23 11.54
C GLU A 35 -36.34 -29.63 12.38
N ILE A 36 -35.95 -30.89 12.35
CA ILE A 36 -34.75 -31.39 13.03
C ILE A 36 -33.51 -30.64 12.51
N SER A 37 -33.33 -30.60 11.20
CA SER A 37 -32.17 -29.98 10.59
C SER A 37 -32.11 -28.47 10.85
N ALA A 38 -33.24 -27.78 10.80
CA ALA A 38 -33.35 -26.37 11.13
C ALA A 38 -32.98 -26.08 12.60
N ARG A 39 -33.50 -26.87 13.53
CA ARG A 39 -33.26 -26.67 14.95
C ARG A 39 -31.81 -26.98 15.36
N ILE A 40 -31.22 -28.02 14.79
CA ILE A 40 -29.82 -28.38 15.01
C ILE A 40 -28.94 -27.24 14.49
N LYS A 41 -29.23 -26.73 13.27
CA LYS A 41 -28.47 -25.63 12.67
C LYS A 41 -28.59 -24.35 13.50
N GLU A 42 -29.80 -23.96 13.89
CA GLU A 42 -30.03 -22.76 14.69
C GLU A 42 -29.25 -22.80 16.01
N SER A 43 -29.30 -23.95 16.72
CA SER A 43 -28.61 -24.14 18.00
C SER A 43 -27.08 -24.14 17.83
N SER A 44 -26.57 -24.81 16.80
CA SER A 44 -25.14 -24.80 16.46
C SER A 44 -24.64 -23.41 16.08
N ASP A 45 -25.38 -22.68 15.23
CA ASP A 45 -25.06 -21.32 14.82
C ASP A 45 -25.07 -20.35 16.01
N ALA A 46 -26.01 -20.52 16.96
CA ALA A 46 -26.07 -19.73 18.19
C ALA A 46 -24.86 -19.93 19.09
N ILE A 47 -24.39 -21.18 19.22
CA ILE A 47 -23.16 -21.49 19.96
C ILE A 47 -21.95 -20.85 19.29
N CYS A 48 -21.83 -21.02 17.98
CA CYS A 48 -20.69 -20.45 17.20
C CYS A 48 -20.64 -18.94 17.24
N ALA A 49 -21.77 -18.25 17.15
CA ALA A 49 -21.84 -16.80 17.03
C ALA A 49 -21.12 -16.02 18.14
N GLY A 50 -21.14 -16.55 19.38
CA GLY A 50 -20.43 -15.96 20.51
C GLY A 50 -18.90 -16.02 20.36
N TYR A 51 -18.41 -17.22 20.01
CA TYR A 51 -16.98 -17.46 19.82
C TYR A 51 -16.44 -16.73 18.58
N ASP A 52 -17.16 -16.77 17.47
CA ASP A 52 -16.75 -16.08 16.22
C ASP A 52 -16.64 -14.58 16.43
N LYS A 53 -17.56 -13.99 17.18
CA LYS A 53 -17.50 -12.57 17.54
C LYS A 53 -16.28 -12.24 18.41
N ALA A 54 -15.91 -13.10 19.34
CA ALA A 54 -14.72 -12.91 20.18
C ALA A 54 -13.44 -13.02 19.33
N ILE A 55 -13.37 -14.04 18.46
CA ILE A 55 -12.25 -14.24 17.52
C ILE A 55 -12.10 -13.05 16.58
N ASP A 56 -13.18 -12.56 16.00
CA ASP A 56 -13.15 -11.40 15.10
C ASP A 56 -12.72 -10.12 15.82
N CYS A 57 -13.18 -9.93 17.06
CA CYS A 57 -12.73 -8.82 17.91
C CYS A 57 -11.21 -8.87 18.15
N ASP A 58 -10.65 -10.03 18.44
CA ASP A 58 -9.21 -10.18 18.68
C ASP A 58 -8.40 -10.04 17.38
N LYS A 59 -8.91 -10.55 16.25
CA LYS A 59 -8.33 -10.28 14.92
C LYS A 59 -8.29 -8.79 14.58
N ASP A 60 -9.31 -8.03 14.92
CA ASP A 60 -9.32 -6.58 14.69
C ASP A 60 -8.34 -5.86 15.63
N LYS A 61 -8.20 -6.31 16.90
CA LYS A 61 -7.16 -5.81 17.80
C LYS A 61 -5.76 -6.08 17.26
N ILE A 62 -5.50 -7.27 16.70
CA ILE A 62 -4.22 -7.61 16.06
C ILE A 62 -3.91 -6.60 14.92
N LYS A 63 -4.87 -6.34 14.04
CA LYS A 63 -4.70 -5.35 12.95
C LYS A 63 -4.36 -3.97 13.49
N GLN A 64 -5.02 -3.56 14.58
CA GLN A 64 -4.75 -2.27 15.22
C GLN A 64 -3.34 -2.22 15.83
N VAL A 65 -2.94 -3.26 16.57
CA VAL A 65 -1.60 -3.34 17.16
C VAL A 65 -0.51 -3.40 16.09
N GLN A 66 -0.74 -4.11 14.98
CA GLN A 66 0.16 -4.12 13.82
C GLN A 66 0.30 -2.74 13.19
N ALA A 67 -0.82 -2.02 13.01
CA ALA A 67 -0.78 -0.65 12.49
C ALA A 67 -0.01 0.31 13.42
N ASP A 68 -0.15 0.16 14.72
CA ASP A 68 0.56 0.98 15.71
C ASP A 68 2.07 0.60 15.78
N ARG A 69 2.40 -0.70 15.67
CA ARG A 69 3.76 -1.19 15.50
C ARG A 69 4.45 -0.57 14.27
N ASP A 70 3.74 -0.56 13.13
CA ASP A 70 4.27 0.02 11.89
C ASP A 70 4.48 1.54 12.01
N LYS A 71 3.58 2.25 12.69
CA LYS A 71 3.76 3.68 12.99
C LYS A 71 4.98 3.91 13.89
N ALA A 72 5.14 3.12 14.96
CA ALA A 72 6.29 3.20 15.85
C ALA A 72 7.60 2.93 15.11
N LYS A 73 7.64 1.90 14.25
CA LYS A 73 8.79 1.59 13.38
C LYS A 73 9.12 2.78 12.45
N GLN A 74 8.11 3.35 11.79
CA GLN A 74 8.30 4.51 10.92
C GLN A 74 8.82 5.75 11.68
N GLN A 75 8.32 5.97 12.89
CA GLN A 75 8.78 7.03 13.76
C GLN A 75 10.25 6.83 14.15
N GLY A 76 10.61 5.66 14.65
CA GLY A 76 11.98 5.31 15.00
C GLY A 76 12.94 5.43 13.80
N MET A 77 12.54 4.98 12.61
CA MET A 77 13.33 5.19 11.39
C MET A 77 13.53 6.67 11.07
N LYS A 78 12.51 7.52 11.23
CA LYS A 78 12.63 8.97 11.00
C LYS A 78 13.61 9.62 11.99
N GLU A 79 13.49 9.26 13.24
CA GLU A 79 14.38 9.77 14.32
C GLU A 79 15.82 9.34 14.07
N ARG A 80 16.06 8.07 13.76
CA ARG A 80 17.39 7.57 13.39
C ARG A 80 17.97 8.31 12.17
N ILE A 81 17.19 8.49 11.11
CA ILE A 81 17.63 9.27 9.93
C ILE A 81 17.95 10.71 10.33
N GLN A 82 17.15 11.32 11.19
CA GLN A 82 17.37 12.69 11.64
C GLN A 82 18.66 12.79 12.45
N THR A 83 18.90 11.88 13.38
CA THR A 83 20.07 11.83 14.24
C THR A 83 21.35 11.55 13.44
N GLU A 84 21.35 10.49 12.62
CA GLU A 84 22.53 10.11 11.83
C GLU A 84 22.89 11.13 10.73
N THR A 85 21.93 11.95 10.28
CA THR A 85 22.19 12.99 9.27
C THR A 85 22.30 14.41 9.84
N ALA A 86 22.15 14.59 11.16
CA ALA A 86 22.11 15.91 11.79
C ALA A 86 23.40 16.71 11.56
N SER A 87 24.56 16.09 11.81
CA SER A 87 25.88 16.70 11.62
C SER A 87 26.11 17.16 10.17
N LEU A 88 25.79 16.29 9.20
CA LEU A 88 25.94 16.63 7.78
C LEU A 88 24.98 17.74 7.34
N ARG A 89 23.78 17.79 7.91
CA ARG A 89 22.82 18.87 7.65
C ARG A 89 23.29 20.19 8.24
N GLN A 90 23.85 20.15 9.45
CA GLN A 90 24.40 21.33 10.10
C GLN A 90 25.62 21.85 9.34
N GLU A 91 26.56 20.98 8.96
CA GLU A 91 27.69 21.34 8.10
C GLU A 91 27.22 21.99 6.79
N ASN A 92 26.20 21.43 6.13
CA ASN A 92 25.65 22.01 4.90
C ASN A 92 25.07 23.41 5.12
N LYS A 93 24.44 23.68 6.27
CA LYS A 93 23.93 25.03 6.60
C LYS A 93 25.10 26.01 6.81
N GLU A 94 26.12 25.59 7.55
CA GLU A 94 27.31 26.41 7.80
C GLU A 94 28.08 26.73 6.51
N LEU A 95 28.30 25.72 5.67
CA LEU A 95 28.92 25.90 4.36
C LEU A 95 28.10 26.84 3.45
N ALA A 96 26.77 26.74 3.46
CA ALA A 96 25.91 27.64 2.69
C ALA A 96 26.00 29.08 3.21
N SER A 97 25.99 29.27 4.55
CA SER A 97 26.11 30.59 5.16
C SER A 97 27.50 31.21 4.91
N GLN A 98 28.55 30.40 4.87
CA GLN A 98 29.92 30.86 4.52
C GLN A 98 29.96 31.42 3.10
N ILE A 99 29.36 30.70 2.13
CA ILE A 99 29.27 31.20 0.75
C ILE A 99 28.50 32.53 0.71
N GLU A 100 27.35 32.61 1.38
CA GLU A 100 26.52 33.81 1.38
C GLU A 100 27.26 35.00 1.99
N ARG A 101 27.94 34.84 3.14
CA ARG A 101 28.74 35.89 3.77
C ARG A 101 29.88 36.35 2.87
N ALA A 102 30.64 35.44 2.26
CA ALA A 102 31.70 35.78 1.35
C ALA A 102 31.24 36.59 0.15
N PHE A 103 30.07 36.23 -0.40
CA PHE A 103 29.47 36.97 -1.53
C PHE A 103 28.98 38.35 -1.13
N ILE A 104 28.44 38.52 0.10
CA ILE A 104 28.04 39.84 0.59
C ILE A 104 29.26 40.72 0.85
N GLN A 105 30.32 40.16 1.46
CA GLN A 105 31.54 40.90 1.77
C GLN A 105 32.23 41.44 0.54
N GLU A 106 32.28 40.67 -0.55
CA GLU A 106 32.89 41.07 -1.79
C GLU A 106 31.92 41.73 -2.78
N ASN A 107 30.67 41.96 -2.35
CA ASN A 107 29.60 42.53 -3.20
C ASN A 107 29.38 41.77 -4.53
N ILE A 108 29.52 40.44 -4.48
CA ILE A 108 29.34 39.56 -5.62
C ILE A 108 27.86 39.26 -5.87
N SER A 109 27.41 39.43 -7.10
CA SER A 109 26.03 39.08 -7.46
C SER A 109 25.71 37.61 -7.28
N LYS A 110 24.53 37.29 -6.73
CA LYS A 110 24.05 35.90 -6.55
C LYS A 110 23.98 35.09 -7.85
N ILE A 111 23.93 35.77 -9.01
CA ILE A 111 23.92 35.12 -10.34
C ILE A 111 25.21 34.34 -10.59
N THR A 112 26.38 34.88 -10.16
CA THR A 112 27.69 34.19 -10.30
C THR A 112 27.74 32.86 -9.53
N ASN A 113 26.86 32.68 -8.56
CA ASN A 113 26.73 31.45 -7.82
C ASN A 113 25.87 30.37 -8.55
N ASN A 114 25.30 30.68 -9.72
CA ASN A 114 24.52 29.73 -10.49
C ASN A 114 25.44 28.71 -11.20
N THR A 115 25.09 27.43 -11.12
CA THR A 115 25.87 26.35 -11.76
C THR A 115 25.92 26.48 -13.28
N PHE A 116 24.85 26.99 -13.91
CA PHE A 116 24.78 27.21 -15.33
C PHE A 116 25.68 28.40 -15.76
N PHE A 117 25.64 29.51 -15.01
CA PHE A 117 26.53 30.64 -15.21
C PHE A 117 28.00 30.22 -15.13
N LEU A 118 28.37 29.44 -14.09
CA LEU A 118 29.74 28.95 -13.94
C LEU A 118 30.16 27.95 -15.02
N ALA A 119 29.23 27.19 -15.57
CA ALA A 119 29.51 26.27 -16.66
C ALA A 119 29.77 27.04 -17.99
N LEU A 120 29.07 28.17 -18.24
CA LEU A 120 29.25 28.97 -19.42
C LEU A 120 30.54 29.83 -19.39
N PHE A 121 30.81 30.46 -18.25
CA PHE A 121 31.88 31.48 -18.17
C PHE A 121 33.15 31.03 -17.42
N LEU A 122 33.07 29.92 -16.65
CA LEU A 122 34.19 29.35 -15.88
C LEU A 122 34.21 27.83 -15.99
N SER A 123 34.22 27.27 -17.19
CA SER A 123 34.26 25.83 -17.44
C SER A 123 35.56 25.21 -16.92
N ARG A 124 35.49 24.44 -15.81
CA ARG A 124 36.65 23.79 -15.21
C ARG A 124 36.54 22.25 -15.19
N LYS A 125 35.34 21.70 -15.29
CA LYS A 125 35.07 20.25 -15.29
C LYS A 125 34.48 19.84 -16.64
N LEU A 126 34.73 18.58 -17.02
CA LEU A 126 34.17 18.01 -18.26
C LEU A 126 32.66 18.21 -18.38
N LYS A 127 31.93 18.15 -17.28
CA LYS A 127 30.46 18.43 -17.29
C LYS A 127 30.11 19.85 -17.65
N ASP A 128 30.92 20.83 -17.23
CA ASP A 128 30.69 22.23 -17.53
C ASP A 128 30.99 22.49 -19.04
N VAL A 129 32.04 21.84 -19.56
CA VAL A 129 32.40 21.88 -20.98
C VAL A 129 31.26 21.28 -21.84
N LEU A 130 30.66 20.17 -21.39
CA LEU A 130 29.50 19.59 -22.09
C LEU A 130 28.29 20.55 -22.10
N VAL A 131 28.01 21.21 -20.98
CA VAL A 131 26.92 22.22 -20.90
C VAL A 131 27.23 23.41 -21.83
N TYR A 132 28.47 23.86 -21.85
CA TYR A 132 28.90 24.91 -22.74
C TYR A 132 28.74 24.53 -24.23
N ILE A 133 29.22 23.35 -24.61
CA ILE A 133 29.09 22.80 -25.98
C ILE A 133 27.63 22.69 -26.37
N LEU A 134 26.79 22.12 -25.50
CA LEU A 134 25.36 21.96 -25.74
C LEU A 134 24.67 23.31 -25.93
N PHE A 135 25.01 24.31 -25.09
CA PHE A 135 24.48 25.67 -25.24
C PHE A 135 24.87 26.29 -26.58
N MET A 136 26.16 26.19 -26.96
CA MET A 136 26.65 26.71 -28.23
C MET A 136 26.02 25.99 -29.44
N LEU A 137 25.81 24.67 -29.34
CA LEU A 137 25.17 23.89 -30.38
C LEU A 137 23.71 24.31 -30.60
N ILE A 138 22.98 24.59 -29.51
CA ILE A 138 21.60 25.10 -29.62
C ILE A 138 21.55 26.50 -30.19
N MET A 139 22.39 27.42 -29.71
CA MET A 139 22.37 28.83 -30.12
C MET A 139 22.90 29.05 -31.54
N CYS A 140 24.00 28.37 -31.89
CA CYS A 140 24.66 28.57 -33.20
C CYS A 140 24.26 27.52 -34.24
N GLY A 141 23.66 26.41 -33.84
CA GLY A 141 23.23 25.34 -34.74
C GLY A 141 21.71 25.18 -34.78
N GLY A 142 21.08 24.96 -33.63
CA GLY A 142 19.65 24.63 -33.53
C GLY A 142 18.73 25.74 -34.01
N ILE A 143 18.92 26.96 -33.50
CA ILE A 143 18.11 28.14 -33.92
C ILE A 143 18.29 28.46 -35.41
N PRO A 144 19.53 28.58 -35.94
CA PRO A 144 19.73 28.78 -37.36
C PRO A 144 19.17 27.67 -38.25
N ALA A 145 19.25 26.40 -37.81
CA ALA A 145 18.67 25.30 -38.58
C ALA A 145 17.14 25.42 -38.70
N VAL A 146 16.45 25.83 -37.62
CA VAL A 146 15.01 26.12 -37.68
C VAL A 146 14.70 27.29 -38.63
N LEU A 147 15.49 28.37 -38.58
CA LEU A 147 15.33 29.52 -39.49
C LEU A 147 15.55 29.13 -40.95
N TYR A 148 16.47 28.21 -41.23
CA TYR A 148 16.77 27.72 -42.58
C TYR A 148 15.62 26.91 -43.20
N VAL A 149 14.85 26.18 -42.37
CA VAL A 149 13.70 25.36 -42.82
C VAL A 149 12.46 26.20 -43.12
N LEU A 150 12.37 27.46 -42.62
CA LEU A 150 11.22 28.32 -42.84
C LEU A 150 11.24 28.91 -44.29
N PRO A 151 10.19 28.66 -45.12
CA PRO A 151 10.19 28.96 -46.55
C PRO A 151 10.21 30.45 -46.88
N PHE A 152 9.93 31.32 -45.92
CA PHE A 152 9.91 32.79 -46.09
C PHE A 152 11.16 33.48 -45.57
N VAL A 153 12.16 32.71 -45.07
CA VAL A 153 13.40 33.27 -44.54
C VAL A 153 14.52 33.14 -45.61
N PRO A 154 15.14 34.24 -46.08
CA PRO A 154 16.26 34.15 -47.00
C PRO A 154 17.46 33.42 -46.42
N VAL A 155 18.17 32.62 -47.20
CA VAL A 155 19.30 31.76 -46.81
C VAL A 155 20.43 32.51 -46.08
N TRP A 156 20.62 33.79 -46.34
CA TRP A 156 21.65 34.62 -45.70
C TRP A 156 21.29 34.98 -44.23
N VAL A 157 20.01 34.97 -43.85
CA VAL A 157 19.55 35.34 -42.49
C VAL A 157 20.11 34.42 -41.41
N PRO A 158 20.03 33.10 -41.50
CA PRO A 158 20.61 32.19 -40.48
C PRO A 158 22.14 32.32 -40.41
N VAL A 159 22.82 32.63 -41.50
CA VAL A 159 24.28 32.84 -41.51
C VAL A 159 24.65 34.12 -40.75
N VAL A 160 23.97 35.24 -41.04
CA VAL A 160 24.17 36.51 -40.33
C VAL A 160 23.81 36.35 -38.84
N TYR A 161 22.70 35.70 -38.54
CA TYR A 161 22.32 35.40 -37.16
C TYR A 161 23.42 34.66 -36.39
N THR A 162 23.99 33.60 -36.97
CA THR A 162 25.06 32.83 -36.35
C THR A 162 26.29 33.65 -36.05
N ALA A 163 26.71 34.49 -37.03
CA ALA A 163 27.85 35.39 -36.88
C ALA A 163 27.62 36.44 -35.79
N VAL A 164 26.46 37.08 -35.78
CA VAL A 164 26.10 38.10 -34.80
C VAL A 164 26.02 37.50 -33.37
N ILE A 165 25.36 36.36 -33.20
CA ILE A 165 25.24 35.71 -31.89
C ILE A 165 26.60 35.25 -31.38
N ALA A 166 27.46 34.67 -32.22
CA ALA A 166 28.80 34.27 -31.84
C ALA A 166 29.65 35.48 -31.38
N LEU A 167 29.58 36.59 -32.11
CA LEU A 167 30.29 37.82 -31.77
C LEU A 167 29.76 38.42 -30.44
N LEU A 168 28.46 38.53 -30.28
CA LEU A 168 27.84 38.99 -29.02
C LEU A 168 28.24 38.12 -27.85
N PHE A 169 28.23 36.80 -28.00
CA PHE A 169 28.64 35.88 -26.95
C PHE A 169 30.10 36.06 -26.54
N LEU A 170 31.01 36.29 -27.50
CA LEU A 170 32.41 36.59 -27.22
C LEU A 170 32.56 37.90 -26.45
N ILE A 171 31.87 38.96 -26.86
CA ILE A 171 31.91 40.27 -26.17
C ILE A 171 31.39 40.14 -24.74
N ILE A 172 30.20 39.50 -24.55
CA ILE A 172 29.61 39.31 -23.23
C ILE A 172 30.53 38.44 -22.37
N SER A 173 31.07 37.36 -22.91
CA SER A 173 31.97 36.44 -22.19
C SER A 173 33.22 37.19 -21.70
N ARG A 174 33.81 38.04 -22.55
CA ARG A 174 34.97 38.87 -22.20
C ARG A 174 34.64 39.90 -21.12
N CYS A 175 33.49 40.57 -21.27
CA CYS A 175 33.01 41.56 -20.30
C CYS A 175 32.75 40.91 -18.90
N VAL A 176 32.05 39.78 -18.86
CA VAL A 176 31.79 39.04 -17.65
C VAL A 176 33.08 38.53 -16.99
N TYR A 177 34.03 38.05 -17.79
CA TYR A 177 35.29 37.57 -17.28
C TYR A 177 36.12 38.69 -16.60
N ILE A 178 36.25 39.84 -17.27
CA ILE A 178 37.10 40.97 -16.76
C ILE A 178 36.42 41.64 -15.55
N ASN A 179 35.13 41.94 -15.64
CA ASN A 179 34.46 42.76 -14.63
C ASN A 179 33.91 41.96 -13.44
N LEU A 180 33.61 40.68 -13.64
CA LEU A 180 32.90 39.91 -12.60
C LEU A 180 33.73 38.73 -12.10
N ILE A 181 34.41 37.98 -12.97
CA ILE A 181 35.13 36.78 -12.57
C ILE A 181 36.52 37.08 -12.08
N MET A 182 37.31 37.86 -12.83
CA MET A 182 38.72 38.12 -12.55
C MET A 182 38.97 38.78 -11.16
N PRO A 183 38.17 39.79 -10.74
CA PRO A 183 38.38 40.43 -9.44
C PRO A 183 38.06 39.48 -8.26
N HIS A 184 37.09 38.56 -8.42
CA HIS A 184 36.54 37.69 -7.39
C HIS A 184 36.86 36.21 -7.62
N TYR A 185 37.88 35.92 -8.44
CA TYR A 185 38.18 34.55 -8.88
C TYR A 185 38.33 33.55 -7.76
N ASN A 186 39.10 33.89 -6.72
CA ASN A 186 39.36 33.01 -5.60
C ASN A 186 38.07 32.70 -4.82
N THR A 187 37.26 33.70 -4.55
CA THR A 187 36.01 33.56 -3.80
C THR A 187 34.98 32.74 -4.57
N ILE A 188 34.87 32.95 -5.89
CA ILE A 188 33.98 32.19 -6.78
C ILE A 188 34.41 30.72 -6.84
N ILE A 189 35.70 30.41 -6.88
CA ILE A 189 36.22 29.05 -6.89
C ILE A 189 35.97 28.39 -5.52
N ALA A 190 36.29 29.06 -4.43
CA ALA A 190 36.05 28.56 -3.08
C ALA A 190 34.56 28.24 -2.84
N ALA A 191 33.69 29.13 -3.27
CA ALA A 191 32.23 28.90 -3.23
C ALA A 191 31.80 27.69 -4.05
N ARG A 192 32.39 27.49 -5.23
CA ARG A 192 32.13 26.34 -6.09
C ARG A 192 32.58 25.01 -5.44
N ASP A 193 33.76 24.99 -4.84
CA ASP A 193 34.27 23.80 -4.14
C ASP A 193 33.44 23.49 -2.89
N THR A 194 33.03 24.53 -2.15
CA THR A 194 32.09 24.41 -1.03
C THR A 194 30.73 23.86 -1.47
N LYS A 195 30.18 24.31 -2.59
CA LYS A 195 28.97 23.72 -3.18
C LYS A 195 29.14 22.25 -3.56
N TYR A 196 30.34 21.86 -4.01
CA TYR A 196 30.61 20.47 -4.32
C TYR A 196 30.60 19.63 -3.04
N ARG A 197 31.16 20.12 -1.92
CA ARG A 197 31.07 19.47 -0.61
C ARG A 197 29.62 19.32 -0.17
N ILE A 198 28.82 20.38 -0.22
CA ILE A 198 27.37 20.32 0.09
C ILE A 198 26.67 19.27 -0.75
N ARG A 199 26.96 19.20 -2.06
CA ARG A 199 26.36 18.20 -2.98
C ARG A 199 26.80 16.77 -2.60
N ASN A 200 28.03 16.58 -2.21
CA ASN A 200 28.54 15.29 -1.74
C ASN A 200 27.87 14.87 -0.42
N ASN A 201 27.78 15.77 0.54
CA ASN A 201 27.08 15.54 1.81
C ASN A 201 25.59 15.16 1.57
N LYS A 202 24.91 15.84 0.64
CA LYS A 202 23.53 15.45 0.23
C LYS A 202 23.46 14.03 -0.34
N LYS A 203 24.49 13.59 -1.09
CA LYS A 203 24.53 12.20 -1.58
C LYS A 203 24.74 11.20 -0.44
N ILE A 204 25.60 11.53 0.52
CA ILE A 204 25.85 10.70 1.73
C ILE A 204 24.56 10.60 2.55
N ILE A 205 23.86 11.71 2.80
CA ILE A 205 22.56 11.73 3.48
C ILE A 205 21.55 10.83 2.76
N LYS A 206 21.54 10.87 1.42
CA LYS A 206 20.66 9.99 0.63
C LYS A 206 21.02 8.51 0.79
N LYS A 207 22.31 8.19 0.84
CA LYS A 207 22.76 6.80 1.07
C LYS A 207 22.39 6.32 2.48
N ILE A 208 22.63 7.13 3.52
CA ILE A 208 22.24 6.80 4.91
C ILE A 208 20.73 6.56 4.99
N ARG A 209 19.92 7.46 4.43
CA ARG A 209 18.46 7.28 4.39
C ARG A 209 18.05 6.00 3.70
N HIS A 210 18.72 5.65 2.60
CA HIS A 210 18.40 4.41 1.87
C HIS A 210 18.81 3.17 2.67
N SER A 211 19.98 3.20 3.30
CA SER A 211 20.45 2.11 4.17
C SER A 211 19.50 1.86 5.34
N ILE A 212 19.11 2.91 6.07
CA ILE A 212 18.17 2.79 7.20
C ILE A 212 16.80 2.27 6.77
N LYS A 213 16.30 2.72 5.60
CA LYS A 213 15.01 2.21 5.07
C LYS A 213 15.05 0.75 4.62
N LYS A 214 16.23 0.24 4.30
CA LYS A 214 16.44 -1.14 3.86
C LYS A 214 16.92 -2.04 5.01
N ASP A 215 17.14 -1.47 6.17
CA ASP A 215 17.56 -2.20 7.37
C ASP A 215 16.36 -2.93 7.97
N ASP A 216 16.38 -4.26 7.96
CA ASP A 216 15.33 -5.13 8.47
C ASP A 216 15.49 -5.44 9.96
N ASN A 217 16.44 -4.82 10.64
CA ASN A 217 16.69 -5.03 12.07
C ASN A 217 15.69 -4.25 12.93
N ASP A 218 14.56 -4.89 13.24
CA ASP A 218 13.47 -4.32 14.03
C ASP A 218 13.81 -4.14 15.52
N ALA A 219 14.80 -4.88 16.04
CA ALA A 219 15.21 -4.81 17.45
C ALA A 219 15.68 -3.40 17.88
N ILE A 220 16.17 -2.60 16.92
CA ILE A 220 16.65 -1.22 17.18
C ILE A 220 15.52 -0.26 17.56
N TYR A 221 14.28 -0.60 17.20
CA TYR A 221 13.11 0.29 17.34
C TYR A 221 12.24 -0.01 18.57
N GLY A 222 12.64 -0.99 19.42
CA GLY A 222 11.92 -1.32 20.66
C GLY A 222 10.49 -1.82 20.42
N LEU A 223 10.28 -2.67 19.38
CA LEU A 223 8.97 -3.13 18.98
C LEU A 223 8.50 -4.39 19.73
N GLU A 224 9.32 -4.94 20.63
CA GLU A 224 9.05 -6.19 21.35
C GLU A 224 7.72 -6.16 22.11
N SER A 225 7.34 -5.01 22.67
CA SER A 225 6.07 -4.87 23.39
C SER A 225 4.84 -5.03 22.49
N PHE A 226 4.95 -4.67 21.20
CA PHE A 226 3.89 -4.91 20.22
C PHE A 226 3.89 -6.36 19.78
N ASP A 227 5.06 -6.98 19.59
CA ASP A 227 5.17 -8.38 19.20
C ASP A 227 4.62 -9.30 20.30
N HIS A 228 4.89 -9.01 21.58
CA HIS A 228 4.28 -9.73 22.72
C HIS A 228 2.75 -9.60 22.70
N LYS A 229 2.20 -8.39 22.51
CA LYS A 229 0.73 -8.22 22.44
C LYS A 229 0.09 -8.97 21.28
N ILE A 230 0.76 -9.04 20.14
CA ILE A 230 0.27 -9.80 18.98
C ILE A 230 0.27 -11.29 19.30
N ASN A 231 1.32 -11.81 19.95
CA ASN A 231 1.39 -13.22 20.37
C ASN A 231 0.32 -13.53 21.40
N ASP A 232 0.14 -12.70 22.43
CA ASP A 232 -0.90 -12.89 23.45
C ASP A 232 -2.31 -12.94 22.83
N LEU A 233 -2.57 -12.13 21.81
CA LEU A 233 -3.83 -12.14 21.06
C LEU A 233 -3.97 -13.39 20.18
N HIS A 234 -2.89 -13.88 19.59
CA HIS A 234 -2.92 -15.16 18.86
C HIS A 234 -3.21 -16.33 19.78
N ASP A 235 -2.58 -16.37 20.95
CA ASP A 235 -2.83 -17.40 21.98
C ASP A 235 -4.28 -17.34 22.47
N SER A 236 -4.85 -16.13 22.63
CA SER A 236 -6.26 -15.93 22.97
C SER A 236 -7.21 -16.47 21.89
N ILE A 237 -6.90 -16.24 20.61
CA ILE A 237 -7.68 -16.77 19.49
C ILE A 237 -7.62 -18.30 19.48
N GLU A 238 -6.44 -18.88 19.59
CA GLU A 238 -6.27 -20.35 19.62
C GLU A 238 -7.06 -20.98 20.78
N LYS A 239 -7.00 -20.37 21.97
CA LYS A 239 -7.78 -20.82 23.13
C LYS A 239 -9.28 -20.75 22.84
N THR A 240 -9.77 -19.66 22.28
CA THR A 240 -11.20 -19.46 21.94
C THR A 240 -11.65 -20.43 20.85
N GLU A 241 -10.80 -20.73 19.87
CA GLU A 241 -11.07 -21.75 18.84
C GLU A 241 -11.17 -23.15 19.45
N ASN A 242 -10.29 -23.51 20.39
CA ASN A 242 -10.34 -24.78 21.11
C ASN A 242 -11.60 -24.88 21.99
N GLU A 243 -11.99 -23.82 22.69
CA GLU A 243 -13.23 -23.75 23.47
C GLU A 243 -14.47 -23.91 22.58
N LYS A 244 -14.48 -23.26 21.39
CA LYS A 244 -15.54 -23.42 20.37
C LYS A 244 -15.68 -24.87 19.92
N GLN A 245 -14.55 -25.52 19.61
CA GLN A 245 -14.56 -26.94 19.23
C GLN A 245 -15.06 -27.84 20.34
N GLY A 246 -14.67 -27.58 21.60
CA GLY A 246 -15.17 -28.28 22.78
C GLY A 246 -16.68 -28.14 22.94
N ALA A 247 -17.19 -26.90 22.82
CA ALA A 247 -18.63 -26.63 22.92
C ALA A 247 -19.45 -27.28 21.80
N LEU A 248 -18.91 -27.33 20.58
CA LEU A 248 -19.56 -28.01 19.44
C LEU A 248 -19.59 -29.53 19.64
N LYS A 249 -18.52 -30.08 20.18
CA LYS A 249 -18.47 -31.53 20.52
C LYS A 249 -19.47 -31.89 21.60
N GLU A 250 -19.54 -31.11 22.67
CA GLU A 250 -20.54 -31.29 23.75
C GLU A 250 -21.96 -31.14 23.18
N PHE A 251 -22.21 -30.17 22.28
CA PHE A 251 -23.49 -30.05 21.60
C PHE A 251 -23.83 -31.29 20.79
N GLU A 252 -22.89 -31.88 20.06
CA GLU A 252 -23.13 -33.10 19.27
C GLU A 252 -23.39 -34.32 20.13
N GLU A 253 -22.72 -34.43 21.31
CA GLU A 253 -22.83 -35.58 22.19
C GLU A 253 -24.08 -35.53 23.10
N THR A 254 -24.52 -34.31 23.49
CA THR A 254 -25.60 -34.17 24.49
C THR A 254 -26.87 -33.51 23.89
N VAL A 255 -26.75 -32.30 23.37
CA VAL A 255 -27.92 -31.48 22.97
C VAL A 255 -28.57 -32.00 21.69
N LYS A 256 -27.79 -32.44 20.73
CA LYS A 256 -28.30 -32.93 19.44
C LYS A 256 -29.16 -34.21 19.59
N PRO A 257 -28.79 -35.21 20.39
CA PRO A 257 -29.67 -36.34 20.69
C PRO A 257 -31.00 -35.94 21.37
N ASP A 258 -30.94 -35.00 22.33
CA ASP A 258 -32.14 -34.50 23.00
C ASP A 258 -33.13 -33.82 22.03
N ILE A 259 -32.59 -32.98 21.11
CA ILE A 259 -33.39 -32.35 20.05
C ILE A 259 -34.05 -33.40 19.13
N LEU A 260 -33.29 -34.46 18.79
CA LEU A 260 -33.80 -35.55 17.97
C LEU A 260 -34.93 -36.28 18.67
N GLU A 261 -34.75 -36.65 19.95
CA GLU A 261 -35.74 -37.35 20.74
C GLU A 261 -37.01 -36.50 20.92
N GLU A 262 -36.86 -35.22 21.26
CA GLU A 262 -37.99 -34.29 21.44
C GLU A 262 -38.82 -34.15 20.16
N ILE A 263 -38.18 -33.92 19.02
CA ILE A 263 -38.91 -33.70 17.75
C ILE A 263 -39.51 -35.00 17.24
N GLN A 264 -38.77 -36.12 17.29
CA GLN A 264 -39.30 -37.44 16.93
C GLN A 264 -40.51 -37.81 17.77
N GLY A 265 -40.45 -37.59 19.10
CA GLY A 265 -41.54 -37.85 20.02
C GLY A 265 -42.82 -37.10 19.64
N ARG A 266 -42.74 -35.87 19.14
CA ARG A 266 -43.91 -35.09 18.69
C ARG A 266 -44.56 -35.64 17.42
N TYR A 267 -43.81 -36.31 16.55
CA TYR A 267 -44.28 -36.83 15.27
C TYR A 267 -44.66 -38.34 15.32
N VAL A 268 -44.17 -39.09 16.32
CA VAL A 268 -44.35 -40.55 16.45
C VAL A 268 -45.82 -40.91 16.39
N ASP A 269 -46.65 -40.29 17.27
CA ASP A 269 -48.06 -40.64 17.36
C ASP A 269 -48.80 -40.44 16.02
N LYS A 270 -48.49 -39.35 15.26
CA LYS A 270 -49.06 -39.06 13.99
C LYS A 270 -48.63 -40.06 12.92
N LEU A 271 -47.35 -40.36 12.86
CA LEU A 271 -46.78 -41.32 11.92
C LEU A 271 -47.23 -42.76 12.19
N GLU A 272 -47.37 -43.16 13.46
CA GLU A 272 -47.93 -44.47 13.83
C GLU A 272 -49.41 -44.60 13.42
N LEU A 273 -50.23 -43.54 13.61
CA LEU A 273 -51.62 -43.53 13.19
C LEU A 273 -51.73 -43.73 11.67
N MET A 274 -50.97 -42.98 10.91
CA MET A 274 -50.94 -43.10 9.43
C MET A 274 -50.45 -44.49 8.99
N ASN A 275 -49.45 -45.06 9.62
CA ASN A 275 -48.97 -46.40 9.31
C ASN A 275 -49.97 -47.48 9.65
N ARG A 276 -50.82 -47.32 10.71
CA ARG A 276 -51.92 -48.23 11.01
C ARG A 276 -53.05 -48.17 10.00
N GLU A 277 -53.27 -47.01 9.41
CA GLU A 277 -54.28 -46.85 8.35
C GLU A 277 -53.82 -47.45 7.00
N LEU A 278 -52.52 -47.60 6.79
CA LEU A 278 -51.90 -48.24 5.63
C LEU A 278 -51.84 -49.78 5.71
N THR A 279 -51.96 -50.37 6.90
CA THR A 279 -51.93 -51.82 7.13
C THR A 279 -53.32 -52.40 7.25
#